data_ce83a75a4677b71946855dccf66d6f64
#
_entry.id   ce83a75a4677b71946855dccf66d6f64
#
_cell.length_a   1.000
_cell.length_b   1.000
_cell.length_c   1.000
_cell.angle_alpha   90.00
_cell.angle_beta   90.00
_cell.angle_gamma   90.00
#
_symmetry.space_group_name_H-M   'P 1'
#
loop_
_entity.id
_entity.type
_entity.pdbx_description
1 polymer ?
#
loop_
_entity_poly.entity_id
_entity_poly.type
_entity_poly.pdbx_seq_one_letter_code
_entity_poly.pdbx_strand_id
1 'polypeptide(L)'
;YGAIREQMDQLDKDNIPYDVVPGVSSFCGAAAALKAEYTLPNVSQSVIITRMAGKTPVPEKEEIALLAAHQATMVIFLSTGMLEQLSQRLLAGGYQTDTPAAIVYKATWNDEKVCHCTVATLAQTAKEHNITKTALIIVGNCLGNEYDRSLLYHPSFTHEFRKGTSES
;
A
#
# COMPACT_ATOMS: atom_id res chain seq x y z
N TYR A 1 7.13 -8.81 -8.82
CA TYR A 1 5.76 -8.91 -9.33
C TYR A 1 5.64 -8.44 -10.77
N GLY A 2 6.24 -7.34 -11.13
CA GLY A 2 6.45 -6.95 -12.53
C GLY A 2 7.64 -7.69 -13.14
N ALA A 3 7.75 -7.74 -14.46
CA ALA A 3 8.80 -8.40 -15.25
C ALA A 3 8.78 -9.95 -15.25
N ILE A 4 7.96 -10.62 -14.49
CA ILE A 4 7.82 -12.09 -14.54
C ILE A 4 7.23 -12.54 -15.89
N ARG A 5 6.34 -11.77 -16.49
CA ARG A 5 5.70 -12.12 -17.77
C ARG A 5 6.71 -12.29 -18.88
N GLU A 6 7.66 -11.37 -19.02
CA GLU A 6 8.69 -11.43 -20.05
C GLU A 6 9.58 -12.67 -19.91
N GLN A 7 9.87 -13.09 -18.65
CA GLN A 7 10.61 -14.30 -18.37
C GLN A 7 9.83 -15.55 -18.78
N MET A 8 8.55 -15.62 -18.43
CA MET A 8 7.67 -16.72 -18.83
C MET A 8 7.54 -16.80 -20.35
N ASP A 9 7.33 -15.68 -21.03
CA ASP A 9 7.23 -15.64 -22.50
C ASP A 9 8.51 -16.16 -23.19
N GLN A 10 9.69 -15.91 -22.62
CA GLN A 10 10.94 -16.45 -23.16
C GLN A 10 11.07 -17.95 -22.91
N LEU A 11 10.71 -18.43 -21.72
CA LEU A 11 10.72 -19.85 -21.41
C LEU A 11 9.73 -20.64 -22.27
N ASP A 12 8.53 -20.11 -22.48
CA ASP A 12 7.50 -20.68 -23.37
C ASP A 12 8.02 -20.78 -24.82
N LYS A 13 8.65 -19.71 -25.31
CA LYS A 13 9.25 -19.70 -26.66
C LYS A 13 10.32 -20.76 -26.86
N ASP A 14 11.11 -21.00 -25.82
CA ASP A 14 12.19 -21.97 -25.84
C ASP A 14 11.72 -23.38 -25.43
N ASN A 15 10.42 -23.58 -25.19
CA ASN A 15 9.80 -24.81 -24.70
C ASN A 15 10.45 -25.36 -23.42
N ILE A 16 10.85 -24.46 -22.52
CA ILE A 16 11.41 -24.80 -21.21
C ILE A 16 10.30 -24.84 -20.18
N PRO A 17 9.99 -26.00 -19.56
CA PRO A 17 8.99 -26.06 -18.50
C PRO A 17 9.43 -25.27 -17.27
N TYR A 18 8.51 -24.61 -16.60
CA TYR A 18 8.78 -23.85 -15.39
C TYR A 18 7.59 -23.86 -14.44
N ASP A 19 7.88 -23.57 -13.17
CA ASP A 19 6.86 -23.34 -12.14
C ASP A 19 7.00 -21.92 -11.59
N VAL A 20 5.86 -21.32 -11.20
CA VAL A 20 5.85 -20.04 -10.51
C VAL A 20 5.62 -20.27 -9.02
N VAL A 21 6.66 -20.05 -8.23
CA VAL A 21 6.57 -20.17 -6.78
C VAL A 21 5.95 -18.88 -6.21
N PRO A 22 4.81 -18.95 -5.49
CA PRO A 22 4.22 -17.77 -4.87
C PRO A 22 5.14 -17.20 -3.77
N GLY A 23 5.18 -15.87 -3.69
CA GLY A 23 5.99 -15.17 -2.71
C GLY A 23 5.21 -14.09 -1.97
N VAL A 24 5.78 -13.59 -0.89
CA VAL A 24 5.24 -12.47 -0.11
C VAL A 24 5.82 -11.17 -0.65
N SER A 25 4.95 -10.31 -1.18
CA SER A 25 5.37 -9.00 -1.68
C SER A 25 5.78 -8.05 -0.56
N SER A 26 6.67 -7.11 -0.86
CA SER A 26 7.14 -6.10 0.10
C SER A 26 6.03 -5.24 0.69
N PHE A 27 4.87 -5.10 0.05
CA PHE A 27 3.75 -4.38 0.65
C PHE A 27 3.17 -5.10 1.88
N CYS A 28 3.21 -6.44 1.91
CA CYS A 28 2.86 -7.21 3.10
C CYS A 28 3.92 -7.03 4.20
N GLY A 29 5.21 -6.99 3.84
CA GLY A 29 6.28 -6.67 4.78
C GLY A 29 6.14 -5.26 5.37
N ALA A 30 5.76 -4.28 4.56
CA ALA A 30 5.48 -2.93 5.04
C ALA A 30 4.28 -2.88 6.00
N ALA A 31 3.20 -3.63 5.73
CA ALA A 31 2.07 -3.75 6.67
C ALA A 31 2.49 -4.33 8.00
N ALA A 32 3.33 -5.36 7.98
CA ALA A 32 3.87 -5.98 9.20
C ALA A 32 4.74 -5.02 10.00
N ALA A 33 5.65 -4.29 9.34
CA ALA A 33 6.50 -3.28 9.97
C ALA A 33 5.68 -2.14 10.61
N LEU A 34 4.59 -1.73 9.96
CA LEU A 34 3.64 -0.73 10.44
C LEU A 34 2.67 -1.27 11.50
N LYS A 35 2.56 -2.61 11.65
CA LYS A 35 1.51 -3.27 12.44
C LYS A 35 0.11 -2.81 12.02
N ALA A 36 -0.09 -2.58 10.72
CA ALA A 36 -1.30 -2.03 10.14
C ALA A 36 -2.06 -3.09 9.33
N GLU A 37 -3.38 -3.04 9.41
CA GLU A 37 -4.29 -3.70 8.51
C GLU A 37 -4.72 -2.70 7.44
N TYR A 38 -4.52 -3.04 6.17
CA TYR A 38 -4.80 -2.11 5.06
C TYR A 38 -6.30 -1.93 4.78
N THR A 39 -7.10 -2.90 5.17
CA THR A 39 -8.54 -2.88 4.97
C THR A 39 -9.27 -2.92 6.32
N LEU A 40 -9.88 -1.81 6.69
CA LEU A 40 -10.62 -1.67 7.93
C LEU A 40 -12.08 -1.31 7.65
N PRO A 41 -13.04 -1.88 8.39
CA PRO A 41 -14.45 -1.52 8.24
C PRO A 41 -14.67 -0.01 8.34
N ASN A 42 -15.50 0.53 7.45
CA ASN A 42 -15.84 1.96 7.32
C ASN A 42 -14.65 2.90 7.04
N VAL A 43 -13.43 2.37 6.83
CA VAL A 43 -12.25 3.14 6.47
C VAL A 43 -11.87 2.88 5.01
N SER A 44 -11.51 1.65 4.68
CA SER A 44 -11.22 1.23 3.32
C SER A 44 -11.39 -0.28 3.18
N GLN A 45 -12.03 -0.74 2.12
CA GLN A 45 -12.13 -2.17 1.76
C GLN A 45 -11.23 -2.51 0.58
N SER A 46 -10.55 -1.52 0.01
CA SER A 46 -9.68 -1.70 -1.16
C SER A 46 -8.27 -1.27 -0.87
N VAL A 47 -7.32 -1.97 -1.47
CA VAL A 47 -5.90 -1.60 -1.48
C VAL A 47 -5.47 -1.37 -2.91
N ILE A 48 -5.08 -0.15 -3.24
CA ILE A 48 -4.58 0.21 -4.55
C ILE A 48 -3.06 0.13 -4.53
N ILE A 49 -2.52 -0.87 -5.21
CA ILE A 49 -1.08 -1.07 -5.37
C ILE A 49 -0.68 -0.47 -6.71
N THR A 50 0.14 0.57 -6.70
CA THR A 50 0.48 1.31 -7.91
C THR A 50 1.87 1.95 -7.81
N ARG A 51 2.22 2.73 -8.83
CA ARG A 51 3.41 3.59 -8.87
C ARG A 51 3.13 4.89 -9.62
N MET A 52 3.93 5.89 -9.43
CA MET A 52 3.91 7.06 -10.31
C MET A 52 4.48 6.75 -11.70
N ALA A 53 4.04 7.47 -12.69
CA ALA A 53 4.76 7.60 -13.94
C ALA A 53 6.15 8.21 -13.66
N GLY A 54 7.18 7.57 -14.17
CA GLY A 54 8.57 8.02 -14.06
C GLY A 54 9.26 7.92 -15.42
N LYS A 55 10.40 7.24 -15.48
CA LYS A 55 11.07 6.94 -16.76
C LYS A 55 10.21 6.11 -17.71
N THR A 56 9.28 5.34 -17.16
CA THR A 56 8.27 4.60 -17.94
C THR A 56 6.88 5.14 -17.61
N PRO A 57 5.98 5.25 -18.61
CA PRO A 57 4.64 5.74 -18.39
C PRO A 57 3.79 4.77 -17.56
N VAL A 58 2.66 5.26 -17.08
CA VAL A 58 1.52 4.46 -16.61
C VAL A 58 0.33 4.78 -17.52
N PRO A 59 -0.67 3.90 -17.64
CA PRO A 59 -1.90 4.21 -18.35
C PRO A 59 -2.55 5.48 -17.78
N GLU A 60 -3.11 6.33 -18.64
CA GLU A 60 -3.72 7.61 -18.21
C GLU A 60 -4.78 7.41 -17.12
N LYS A 61 -5.56 6.34 -17.20
CA LYS A 61 -6.59 5.99 -16.20
C LYS A 61 -6.04 5.56 -14.85
N GLU A 62 -4.74 5.28 -14.78
CA GLU A 62 -4.04 4.86 -13.56
C GLU A 62 -3.14 5.97 -13.00
N GLU A 63 -3.35 7.21 -13.45
CA GLU A 63 -2.69 8.37 -12.88
C GLU A 63 -3.06 8.52 -11.39
N ILE A 64 -2.08 8.89 -10.56
CA ILE A 64 -2.22 8.91 -9.09
C ILE A 64 -3.43 9.70 -8.62
N ALA A 65 -3.71 10.87 -9.21
CA ALA A 65 -4.86 11.68 -8.78
C ALA A 65 -6.19 10.98 -9.07
N LEU A 66 -6.29 10.23 -10.16
CA LEU A 66 -7.50 9.46 -10.48
C LEU A 66 -7.69 8.29 -9.52
N LEU A 67 -6.62 7.57 -9.21
CA LEU A 67 -6.67 6.48 -8.22
C LEU A 67 -6.94 7.02 -6.80
N ALA A 68 -6.35 8.15 -6.45
CA ALA A 68 -6.55 8.81 -5.16
C ALA A 68 -8.00 9.27 -4.94
N ALA A 69 -8.77 9.53 -6.00
CA ALA A 69 -10.19 9.89 -5.90
C ALA A 69 -11.05 8.82 -5.22
N HIS A 70 -10.59 7.57 -5.19
CA HIS A 70 -11.27 6.48 -4.46
C HIS A 70 -11.11 6.57 -2.94
N GLN A 71 -10.19 7.37 -2.42
CA GLN A 71 -9.88 7.51 -0.98
C GLN A 71 -9.59 6.16 -0.29
N ALA A 72 -9.16 5.18 -1.07
CA ALA A 72 -8.80 3.84 -0.60
C ALA A 72 -7.40 3.84 0.04
N THR A 73 -7.04 2.76 0.72
CA THR A 73 -5.63 2.56 1.10
C THR A 73 -4.77 2.44 -0.15
N MET A 74 -3.72 3.26 -0.25
CA MET A 74 -2.79 3.19 -1.38
C MET A 74 -1.41 2.71 -0.93
N VAL A 75 -0.81 1.82 -1.71
CA VAL A 75 0.58 1.37 -1.56
C VAL A 75 1.33 1.72 -2.84
N ILE A 76 2.30 2.63 -2.73
CA ILE A 76 2.93 3.25 -3.89
C ILE A 76 4.39 2.81 -3.96
N PHE A 77 4.69 2.09 -5.04
CA PHE A 77 6.01 1.55 -5.35
C PHE A 77 6.85 2.54 -6.16
N LEU A 78 8.17 2.37 -6.15
CA LEU A 78 9.14 3.00 -7.07
C LEU A 78 9.04 4.54 -7.17
N SER A 79 8.46 5.20 -6.19
CA SER A 79 8.13 6.63 -6.24
C SER A 79 8.89 7.48 -5.21
N THR A 80 9.85 6.89 -4.49
CA THR A 80 10.61 7.57 -3.41
C THR A 80 11.37 8.81 -3.89
N GLY A 81 11.82 8.84 -5.14
CA GLY A 81 12.49 10.00 -5.74
C GLY A 81 11.55 11.13 -6.21
N MET A 82 10.22 10.98 -6.04
CA MET A 82 9.22 11.89 -6.58
C MET A 82 8.16 12.29 -5.53
N LEU A 83 8.54 12.33 -4.25
CA LEU A 83 7.57 12.47 -3.14
C LEU A 83 6.85 13.82 -3.13
N GLU A 84 7.50 14.91 -3.56
CA GLU A 84 6.83 16.20 -3.70
C GLU A 84 5.71 16.15 -4.75
N GLN A 85 6.00 15.58 -5.92
CA GLN A 85 5.02 15.40 -6.98
C GLN A 85 3.93 14.40 -6.54
N LEU A 86 4.31 13.32 -5.85
CA LEU A 86 3.36 12.35 -5.31
C LEU A 86 2.37 13.02 -4.35
N SER A 87 2.85 13.81 -3.39
CA SER A 87 2.01 14.57 -2.47
C SER A 87 1.02 15.46 -3.22
N GLN A 88 1.48 16.23 -4.21
CA GLN A 88 0.62 17.08 -5.04
C GLN A 88 -0.47 16.28 -5.78
N ARG A 89 -0.14 15.11 -6.34
CA ARG A 89 -1.10 14.25 -7.02
C ARG A 89 -2.12 13.63 -6.08
N LEU A 90 -1.70 13.21 -4.90
CA LEU A 90 -2.60 12.71 -3.86
C LEU A 90 -3.59 13.78 -3.41
N LEU A 91 -3.12 15.00 -3.17
CA LEU A 91 -3.97 16.14 -2.81
C LEU A 91 -4.94 16.50 -3.94
N ALA A 92 -4.47 16.52 -5.19
CA ALA A 92 -5.32 16.75 -6.37
C ALA A 92 -6.41 15.68 -6.53
N GLY A 93 -6.17 14.45 -6.08
CA GLY A 93 -7.13 13.35 -6.06
C GLY A 93 -8.07 13.35 -4.84
N GLY A 94 -7.93 14.32 -3.92
CA GLY A 94 -8.88 14.53 -2.82
C GLY A 94 -8.42 14.08 -1.44
N TYR A 95 -7.23 13.48 -1.29
CA TYR A 95 -6.65 13.29 0.04
C TYR A 95 -6.40 14.63 0.72
N GLN A 96 -6.56 14.68 2.03
CA GLN A 96 -6.29 15.88 2.81
C GLN A 96 -4.82 16.00 3.15
N THR A 97 -4.38 17.20 3.50
CA THR A 97 -2.98 17.46 3.87
C THR A 97 -2.52 16.66 5.08
N ASP A 98 -3.42 16.41 6.00
CA ASP A 98 -3.23 15.66 7.26
C ASP A 98 -3.56 14.17 7.13
N THR A 99 -4.00 13.69 5.94
CA THR A 99 -4.22 12.25 5.73
C THR A 99 -2.97 11.48 6.13
N PRO A 100 -3.12 10.46 6.99
CA PRO A 100 -1.99 9.65 7.44
C PRO A 100 -1.25 8.99 6.28
N ALA A 101 0.06 9.03 6.37
CA ALA A 101 0.96 8.36 5.45
C ALA A 101 2.16 7.77 6.19
N ALA A 102 2.82 6.82 5.57
CA ALA A 102 4.05 6.26 6.10
C ALA A 102 5.04 5.94 4.99
N ILE A 103 6.31 6.06 5.30
CA ILE A 103 7.41 5.62 4.46
C ILE A 103 8.07 4.43 5.16
N VAL A 104 8.04 3.26 4.52
CA VAL A 104 8.69 2.05 5.01
C VAL A 104 9.91 1.76 4.15
N TYR A 105 11.07 2.06 4.69
CA TYR A 105 12.35 1.83 4.04
C TYR A 105 12.85 0.43 4.35
N LYS A 106 13.18 -0.32 3.31
CA LYS A 106 13.77 -1.66 3.42
C LYS A 106 13.02 -2.58 4.39
N ALA A 107 11.69 -2.70 4.25
CA ALA A 107 10.89 -3.62 5.05
C ALA A 107 11.55 -5.01 5.15
N THR A 108 11.65 -5.55 6.35
CA THR A 108 12.28 -6.84 6.70
C THR A 108 13.82 -6.90 6.66
N TRP A 109 14.51 -5.82 6.32
CA TRP A 109 15.97 -5.75 6.36
C TRP A 109 16.46 -5.31 7.74
N ASN A 110 17.75 -5.58 8.05
CA ASN A 110 18.33 -5.19 9.33
C ASN A 110 18.34 -3.67 9.59
N ASP A 111 18.35 -2.87 8.51
CA ASP A 111 18.32 -1.41 8.55
C ASP A 111 16.93 -0.85 8.18
N GLU A 112 15.86 -1.64 8.43
CA GLU A 112 14.48 -1.19 8.27
C GLU A 112 14.21 0.09 9.04
N LYS A 113 13.47 1.02 8.41
CA LYS A 113 12.96 2.23 9.07
C LYS A 113 11.48 2.41 8.72
N VAL A 114 10.71 2.75 9.74
CA VAL A 114 9.30 3.14 9.61
C VAL A 114 9.18 4.61 10.00
N CYS A 115 8.73 5.43 9.06
CA CYS A 115 8.55 6.86 9.28
C CYS A 115 7.08 7.23 9.07
N HIS A 116 6.36 7.52 10.15
CA HIS A 116 4.99 8.03 10.07
C HIS A 116 5.01 9.52 9.71
N CYS A 117 4.10 9.91 8.84
CA CYS A 117 3.98 11.27 8.34
C CYS A 117 2.54 11.53 7.86
N THR A 118 2.34 12.60 7.13
CA THR A 118 1.09 12.90 6.41
C THR A 118 1.36 13.07 4.94
N VAL A 119 0.31 13.14 4.12
CA VAL A 119 0.43 13.41 2.69
C VAL A 119 1.23 14.69 2.44
N ALA A 120 1.02 15.74 3.23
CA ALA A 120 1.73 17.00 3.08
C ALA A 120 3.22 16.93 3.46
N THR A 121 3.60 16.01 4.36
CA THR A 121 4.97 15.96 4.91
C THR A 121 5.84 14.84 4.34
N LEU A 122 5.33 14.06 3.38
CA LEU A 122 6.04 12.93 2.75
C LEU A 122 7.47 13.27 2.32
N ALA A 123 7.64 14.32 1.53
CA ALA A 123 8.95 14.71 0.99
C ALA A 123 9.91 15.18 2.09
N GLN A 124 9.41 15.97 3.05
CA GLN A 124 10.19 16.45 4.17
C GLN A 124 10.66 15.29 5.05
N THR A 125 9.77 14.37 5.39
CA THR A 125 10.08 13.18 6.21
C THR A 125 11.15 12.31 5.53
N ALA A 126 11.04 12.06 4.23
CA ALA A 126 12.06 11.29 3.51
C ALA A 126 13.43 11.98 3.54
N LYS A 127 13.48 13.32 3.40
CA LYS A 127 14.70 14.12 3.47
C LYS A 127 15.35 14.06 4.85
N GLU A 128 14.57 14.20 5.92
CA GLU A 128 15.05 14.13 7.30
C GLU A 128 15.67 12.78 7.64
N HIS A 129 15.10 11.71 7.10
CA HIS A 129 15.60 10.34 7.30
C HIS A 129 16.59 9.86 6.25
N ASN A 130 17.00 10.71 5.30
CA ASN A 130 17.90 10.39 4.19
C ASN A 130 17.40 9.19 3.33
N ILE A 131 16.09 9.10 3.09
CA ILE A 131 15.47 8.05 2.30
C ILE A 131 15.27 8.54 0.87
N THR A 132 16.02 7.99 -0.07
CA THR A 132 15.97 8.38 -1.50
C THR A 132 15.54 7.25 -2.43
N LYS A 133 15.53 6.01 -1.96
CA LYS A 133 15.18 4.80 -2.72
C LYS A 133 14.80 3.65 -1.78
N THR A 134 14.34 2.54 -2.34
CA THR A 134 14.09 1.27 -1.63
C THR A 134 13.08 1.44 -0.48
N ALA A 135 12.07 2.27 -0.70
CA ALA A 135 10.99 2.47 0.26
C ALA A 135 9.63 2.32 -0.41
N LEU A 136 8.66 1.89 0.36
CA LEU A 136 7.24 1.91 0.02
C LEU A 136 6.57 3.09 0.71
N ILE A 137 5.65 3.72 0.01
CA ILE A 137 4.81 4.77 0.56
C ILE A 137 3.41 4.19 0.76
N ILE A 138 2.90 4.27 1.97
CA ILE A 138 1.55 3.85 2.32
C ILE A 138 0.75 5.09 2.67
N VAL A 139 -0.44 5.23 2.11
CA VAL A 139 -1.32 6.38 2.31
C VAL A 139 -2.73 5.91 2.62
N GLY A 140 -3.34 6.51 3.60
CA GLY A 140 -4.76 6.30 3.90
C GLY A 140 -5.06 6.25 5.40
N ASN A 141 -6.34 6.37 5.70
CA ASN A 141 -6.83 6.37 7.08
C ASN A 141 -6.68 5.03 7.81
N CYS A 142 -6.29 3.96 7.09
CA CYS A 142 -5.89 2.69 7.71
C CYS A 142 -4.68 2.83 8.64
N LEU A 143 -3.91 3.90 8.52
CA LEU A 143 -2.80 4.25 9.41
C LEU A 143 -3.22 5.11 10.60
N GLY A 144 -4.48 5.54 10.65
CA GLY A 144 -5.07 6.27 11.77
C GLY A 144 -5.54 5.35 12.89
N ASN A 145 -6.14 5.97 13.91
CA ASN A 145 -6.64 5.25 15.09
C ASN A 145 -8.17 5.09 15.09
N GLU A 146 -8.86 5.68 14.11
CA GLU A 146 -10.32 5.67 14.00
C GLU A 146 -10.75 4.58 13.02
N TYR A 147 -11.34 3.52 13.54
CA TYR A 147 -11.89 2.43 12.73
C TYR A 147 -12.96 1.68 13.51
N ASP A 148 -13.87 1.04 12.80
CA ASP A 148 -14.87 0.14 13.37
C ASP A 148 -14.31 -1.27 13.44
N ARG A 149 -14.73 -2.00 14.48
CA ARG A 149 -14.40 -3.42 14.58
C ARG A 149 -15.24 -4.23 13.61
N SER A 150 -14.62 -5.23 12.99
CA SER A 150 -15.33 -6.16 12.12
C SER A 150 -16.43 -6.89 12.90
N LEU A 151 -17.67 -6.83 12.41
CA LEU A 151 -18.78 -7.60 12.96
C LEU A 151 -18.54 -9.11 12.87
N LEU A 152 -17.74 -9.58 11.93
CA LEU A 152 -17.40 -10.99 11.75
C LEU A 152 -16.81 -11.63 13.00
N TYR A 153 -16.04 -10.86 13.77
CA TYR A 153 -15.38 -11.32 15.01
C TYR A 153 -16.18 -11.01 16.27
N HIS A 154 -17.31 -10.30 16.13
CA HIS A 154 -18.18 -10.01 17.26
C HIS A 154 -18.82 -11.28 17.82
N PRO A 155 -18.91 -11.47 19.17
CA PRO A 155 -19.48 -12.69 19.77
C PRO A 155 -20.89 -13.01 19.31
N SER A 156 -21.74 -12.00 19.06
CA SER A 156 -23.12 -12.18 18.60
C SER A 156 -23.26 -12.52 17.10
N PHE A 157 -22.16 -12.44 16.32
CA PHE A 157 -22.22 -12.71 14.88
C PHE A 157 -22.21 -14.22 14.59
N THR A 158 -23.25 -14.68 13.87
CA THR A 158 -23.35 -16.09 13.41
C THR A 158 -22.78 -16.20 12.01
N HIS A 159 -21.89 -17.17 11.81
CA HIS A 159 -21.37 -17.56 10.49
C HIS A 159 -21.27 -19.10 10.38
N GLU A 160 -20.89 -19.61 9.23
CA GLU A 160 -20.87 -21.04 8.90
C GLU A 160 -20.19 -21.92 9.98
N PHE A 161 -19.11 -21.42 10.59
CA PHE A 161 -18.31 -22.17 11.59
C PHE A 161 -18.57 -21.76 13.03
N ARG A 162 -19.45 -20.77 13.30
CA ARG A 162 -19.74 -20.30 14.67
C ARG A 162 -21.15 -19.73 14.79
N LYS A 163 -21.88 -20.22 15.79
CA LYS A 163 -23.14 -19.58 16.22
C LYS A 163 -22.82 -18.44 17.19
N GLY A 164 -23.37 -17.28 16.93
CA GLY A 164 -23.26 -16.13 17.84
C GLY A 164 -23.92 -16.39 19.17
N THR A 165 -23.36 -15.84 20.23
CA THR A 165 -23.97 -15.85 21.59
C THR A 165 -24.75 -14.55 21.75
N SER A 166 -25.99 -14.64 22.23
CA SER A 166 -26.74 -13.46 22.71
C SER A 166 -26.01 -12.84 23.88
N GLU A 167 -25.73 -11.55 23.80
CA GLU A 167 -25.33 -10.81 25.01
C GLU A 167 -26.43 -10.95 26.05
N SER A 168 -26.09 -11.48 27.23
CA SER A 168 -26.93 -11.54 28.42
C SER A 168 -26.87 -10.22 29.18
#